data_c7d2bb7d0cc5875fa5ea00c9bceb2d88
#
_entry.id   c7d2bb7d0cc5875fa5ea00c9bceb2d88
#
_cell.length_a   1.000
_cell.length_b   1.000
_cell.length_c   1.000
_cell.angle_alpha   90.00
_cell.angle_beta   90.00
_cell.angle_gamma   90.00
#
_symmetry.space_group_name_H-M   'P 1'
#
loop_
_entity.id
_entity.type
_entity.pdbx_description
1 polymer ?
#
loop_
_entity_poly.entity_id
_entity_poly.type
_entity_poly.pdbx_seq_one_letter_code
_entity_poly.pdbx_strand_id
1 'polypeptide(L)'
;MTKRKQQPIIVRTLERALSRKRPHKTHEVSNFTAWLFEHLPAELKSFTFVDGAGNLHIDARGEGSRTLFIAHVDTVHKDMGVNLIKKTQTHWYANGAPLGADDGAGCAMLMHLIHSGVRGYYIFSQGEECGGIGAKHIATHHKDLLKQFDRAIAFDRRGIDSVISHQGMGRCASDKFCDALASALNQHNDNLMYSPDDTGVYTDTAEFTDDIPECTNISVGYYNEHGDRENLDIVHFAALAIAVAKLDWEALPTDRDPTVPDYKDYGYATYNKNWWSSYGVYKDDKYDMGTKDTKLAQSDHWYDDEEYFETEILFDALYDAQAGYYDDIINLIAECVYPEDPVFAIKFLSKRKLTDDLLEEAKQMARAYDAPTVLCTLFDAIHCEA
;
A
#
# COMPACT_ATOMS: atom_id res chain seq x y z
N MET A 1 -25.32 31.56 11.81
CA MET A 1 -24.24 30.57 11.87
C MET A 1 -23.73 30.35 10.45
N THR A 2 -22.60 30.93 10.10
CA THR A 2 -21.93 30.70 8.82
C THR A 2 -21.45 29.23 8.76
N LYS A 3 -22.00 28.44 7.84
CA LYS A 3 -21.48 27.08 7.56
C LYS A 3 -19.98 27.22 7.27
N ARG A 4 -19.10 26.68 8.14
CA ARG A 4 -17.68 26.56 7.81
C ARG A 4 -17.60 25.81 6.47
N LYS A 5 -16.98 26.42 5.48
CA LYS A 5 -16.72 25.77 4.19
C LYS A 5 -15.89 24.52 4.46
N GLN A 6 -16.40 23.37 4.05
CA GLN A 6 -15.68 22.11 4.24
C GLN A 6 -14.36 22.18 3.44
N GLN A 7 -13.26 21.75 4.02
CA GLN A 7 -11.96 21.70 3.32
C GLN A 7 -12.05 20.78 2.11
N PRO A 8 -11.29 21.06 1.04
CA PRO A 8 -11.18 20.15 -0.10
C PRO A 8 -10.75 18.74 0.31
N ILE A 9 -11.24 17.72 -0.41
CA ILE A 9 -10.97 16.32 -0.08
C ILE A 9 -9.47 16.02 -0.04
N ILE A 10 -8.69 16.57 -0.97
CA ILE A 10 -7.24 16.39 -1.03
C ILE A 10 -6.55 16.81 0.27
N VAL A 11 -6.94 17.97 0.83
CA VAL A 11 -6.37 18.46 2.09
C VAL A 11 -6.79 17.57 3.26
N ARG A 12 -8.06 17.15 3.30
CA ARG A 12 -8.58 16.27 4.35
C ARG A 12 -7.90 14.91 4.33
N THR A 13 -7.69 14.35 3.13
CA THR A 13 -7.00 13.06 2.96
C THR A 13 -5.55 13.18 3.37
N LEU A 14 -4.85 14.22 2.93
CA LEU A 14 -3.46 14.47 3.29
C LEU A 14 -3.30 14.65 4.81
N GLU A 15 -4.15 15.47 5.45
CA GLU A 15 -4.13 15.64 6.90
C GLU A 15 -4.41 14.33 7.64
N ARG A 16 -5.37 13.54 7.18
CA ARG A 16 -5.69 12.22 7.77
C ARG A 16 -4.52 11.25 7.62
N ALA A 17 -3.93 11.16 6.44
CA ALA A 17 -2.78 10.32 6.18
C ALA A 17 -1.58 10.70 7.05
N LEU A 18 -1.17 11.96 7.03
CA LEU A 18 0.06 12.40 7.70
C LEU A 18 -0.09 12.47 9.23
N SER A 19 -1.30 12.62 9.78
CA SER A 19 -1.52 12.71 11.24
C SER A 19 -1.45 11.39 11.98
N ARG A 20 -1.25 10.28 11.27
CA ARG A 20 -1.18 8.93 11.83
C ARG A 20 0.02 8.17 11.29
N LYS A 21 0.72 7.52 12.20
CA LYS A 21 1.75 6.54 11.88
C LYS A 21 1.07 5.23 11.49
N ARG A 22 1.33 4.74 10.30
CA ARG A 22 0.61 3.59 9.70
C ARG A 22 1.57 2.46 9.30
N PRO A 23 2.31 1.84 10.26
CA PRO A 23 3.10 0.66 9.92
C PRO A 23 2.20 -0.44 9.35
N HIS A 24 2.74 -1.22 8.42
CA HIS A 24 2.02 -2.35 7.83
C HIS A 24 1.48 -3.32 8.91
N LYS A 25 0.38 -4.01 8.63
CA LYS A 25 -0.32 -4.93 9.55
C LYS A 25 -0.83 -4.29 10.85
N THR A 26 -1.10 -3.00 10.86
CA THR A 26 -1.67 -2.32 12.04
C THR A 26 -3.07 -1.81 11.78
N HIS A 27 -3.85 -1.66 12.84
CA HIS A 27 -5.19 -1.09 12.75
C HIS A 27 -5.21 0.36 12.19
N GLU A 28 -4.10 1.10 12.27
CA GLU A 28 -4.04 2.44 11.66
C GLU A 28 -4.07 2.38 10.13
N VAL A 29 -3.51 1.31 9.53
CA VAL A 29 -3.63 1.05 8.09
C VAL A 29 -5.09 0.74 7.74
N SER A 30 -5.72 -0.21 8.43
CA SER A 30 -7.13 -0.58 8.22
C SER A 30 -8.07 0.60 8.46
N ASN A 31 -7.86 1.39 9.51
CA ASN A 31 -8.62 2.60 9.81
C ASN A 31 -8.48 3.67 8.73
N PHE A 32 -7.29 3.77 8.11
CA PHE A 32 -7.10 4.71 7.01
C PHE A 32 -7.78 4.21 5.73
N THR A 33 -7.67 2.93 5.42
CA THR A 33 -8.39 2.29 4.29
C THR A 33 -9.91 2.45 4.43
N ALA A 34 -10.46 2.19 5.62
CA ALA A 34 -11.89 2.40 5.92
C ALA A 34 -12.28 3.88 5.75
N TRP A 35 -11.44 4.81 6.22
CA TRP A 35 -11.68 6.24 6.05
C TRP A 35 -11.72 6.64 4.58
N LEU A 36 -10.81 6.11 3.75
CA LEU A 36 -10.80 6.33 2.29
C LEU A 36 -12.13 5.86 1.67
N PHE A 37 -12.56 4.62 1.99
CA PHE A 37 -13.83 4.08 1.52
C PHE A 37 -15.04 4.94 1.95
N GLU A 38 -15.09 5.36 3.22
CA GLU A 38 -16.19 6.20 3.73
C GLU A 38 -16.31 7.52 2.98
N HIS A 39 -15.18 8.08 2.52
CA HIS A 39 -15.12 9.37 1.85
C HIS A 39 -15.18 9.30 0.32
N LEU A 40 -15.39 8.11 -0.26
CA LEU A 40 -15.67 7.97 -1.69
C LEU A 40 -17.01 8.63 -2.06
N PRO A 41 -17.14 9.11 -3.30
CA PRO A 41 -18.45 9.44 -3.89
C PRO A 41 -19.41 8.26 -3.73
N ALA A 42 -20.66 8.56 -3.35
CA ALA A 42 -21.64 7.52 -3.02
C ALA A 42 -21.87 6.52 -4.16
N GLU A 43 -21.83 7.02 -5.39
CA GLU A 43 -22.01 6.23 -6.62
C GLU A 43 -20.88 5.22 -6.86
N LEU A 44 -19.68 5.43 -6.32
CA LEU A 44 -18.53 4.53 -6.51
C LEU A 44 -18.50 3.43 -5.47
N LYS A 45 -19.20 3.55 -4.34
CA LYS A 45 -19.15 2.54 -3.26
C LYS A 45 -19.59 1.14 -3.70
N SER A 46 -20.54 1.05 -4.65
CA SER A 46 -20.98 -0.23 -5.22
C SER A 46 -19.99 -0.84 -6.24
N PHE A 47 -18.98 -0.10 -6.65
CA PHE A 47 -17.92 -0.53 -7.54
C PHE A 47 -16.57 -0.67 -6.81
N THR A 48 -16.64 -0.90 -5.50
CA THR A 48 -15.47 -0.97 -4.62
C THR A 48 -15.46 -2.32 -3.90
N PHE A 49 -14.29 -2.92 -3.80
CA PHE A 49 -14.08 -4.13 -2.99
C PHE A 49 -12.68 -4.11 -2.36
N VAL A 50 -12.47 -4.95 -1.36
CA VAL A 50 -11.18 -5.23 -0.76
C VAL A 50 -10.76 -6.64 -1.18
N ASP A 51 -9.51 -6.80 -1.63
CA ASP A 51 -8.98 -8.11 -2.02
C ASP A 51 -8.37 -8.88 -0.82
N GLY A 52 -7.84 -10.09 -1.09
CA GLY A 52 -7.28 -10.95 -0.06
C GLY A 52 -6.03 -10.41 0.65
N ALA A 53 -5.33 -9.43 0.06
CA ALA A 53 -4.20 -8.73 0.70
C ALA A 53 -4.62 -7.45 1.42
N GLY A 54 -5.92 -7.11 1.41
CA GLY A 54 -6.44 -5.88 2.00
C GLY A 54 -6.35 -4.64 1.11
N ASN A 55 -5.98 -4.78 -0.16
CA ASN A 55 -5.98 -3.67 -1.11
C ASN A 55 -7.41 -3.20 -1.39
N LEU A 56 -7.64 -1.89 -1.35
CA LEU A 56 -8.93 -1.30 -1.68
C LEU A 56 -8.97 -0.97 -3.17
N HIS A 57 -9.86 -1.64 -3.89
CA HIS A 57 -10.08 -1.47 -5.33
C HIS A 57 -11.32 -0.64 -5.61
N ILE A 58 -11.24 0.31 -6.55
CA ILE A 58 -12.35 1.19 -6.94
C ILE A 58 -12.40 1.27 -8.46
N ASP A 59 -13.47 0.74 -9.07
CA ASP A 59 -13.66 0.85 -10.50
C ASP A 59 -14.46 2.12 -10.85
N ALA A 60 -13.75 3.18 -11.21
CA ALA A 60 -14.33 4.45 -11.67
C ALA A 60 -14.09 4.69 -13.18
N ARG A 61 -13.79 3.63 -13.95
CA ARG A 61 -13.42 3.74 -15.37
C ARG A 61 -14.53 4.26 -16.27
N GLY A 62 -15.77 3.91 -15.98
CA GLY A 62 -16.84 4.11 -16.93
C GLY A 62 -16.59 3.39 -18.26
N GLU A 63 -17.05 3.93 -19.36
CA GLU A 63 -16.76 3.39 -20.68
C GLU A 63 -15.41 3.92 -21.19
N GLY A 64 -14.44 3.03 -21.40
CA GLY A 64 -13.25 3.28 -22.21
C GLY A 64 -11.97 3.70 -21.47
N SER A 65 -11.96 3.94 -20.15
CA SER A 65 -10.70 4.24 -19.47
C SER A 65 -9.84 2.98 -19.28
N ARG A 66 -8.56 3.12 -19.63
CA ARG A 66 -7.54 2.07 -19.57
C ARG A 66 -6.36 2.49 -18.69
N THR A 67 -6.62 3.40 -17.74
CA THR A 67 -5.63 3.91 -16.79
C THR A 67 -5.90 3.35 -15.40
N LEU A 68 -4.87 2.77 -14.78
CA LEU A 68 -4.82 2.35 -13.39
C LEU A 68 -4.01 3.36 -12.58
N PHE A 69 -4.52 3.78 -11.43
CA PHE A 69 -3.82 4.62 -10.45
C PHE A 69 -3.62 3.83 -9.17
N ILE A 70 -2.44 3.90 -8.57
CA ILE A 70 -2.12 3.18 -7.34
C ILE A 70 -1.34 4.05 -6.36
N ALA A 71 -1.59 3.86 -5.06
CA ALA A 71 -0.88 4.47 -3.96
C ALA A 71 -0.93 3.53 -2.76
N HIS A 72 0.12 3.47 -1.94
CA HIS A 72 0.12 2.60 -0.78
C HIS A 72 -0.33 3.30 0.50
N VAL A 73 -0.98 2.56 1.40
CA VAL A 73 -1.56 3.13 2.63
C VAL A 73 -0.67 2.99 3.85
N ASP A 74 0.27 2.08 3.84
CA ASP A 74 1.24 1.88 4.92
C ASP A 74 2.39 2.91 4.90
N THR A 75 3.23 2.90 5.90
CA THR A 75 4.37 3.81 6.05
C THR A 75 5.48 3.11 6.84
N VAL A 76 6.73 3.59 6.71
CA VAL A 76 7.93 3.07 7.41
C VAL A 76 7.97 3.30 8.93
N HIS A 77 6.93 3.85 9.54
CA HIS A 77 6.90 4.04 10.99
C HIS A 77 7.05 2.72 11.73
N LYS A 78 7.78 2.75 12.84
CA LYS A 78 8.00 1.56 13.68
C LYS A 78 6.89 1.30 14.69
N ASP A 79 6.13 2.34 15.03
CA ASP A 79 5.05 2.35 16.01
C ASP A 79 3.82 3.06 15.45
N MET A 80 2.66 2.68 15.93
CA MET A 80 1.38 3.32 15.61
C MET A 80 1.17 4.61 16.42
N GLY A 81 0.14 5.34 16.06
CA GLY A 81 -0.38 6.45 16.86
C GLY A 81 -0.36 7.78 16.14
N VAL A 82 -0.46 8.84 16.94
CA VAL A 82 -0.50 10.21 16.43
C VAL A 82 0.86 10.62 15.89
N ASN A 83 0.87 11.17 14.68
CA ASN A 83 2.02 11.84 14.10
C ASN A 83 1.82 13.35 14.19
N LEU A 84 2.73 14.05 14.86
CA LEU A 84 2.62 15.49 15.10
C LEU A 84 3.18 16.27 13.91
N ILE A 85 2.28 16.76 13.06
CA ILE A 85 2.63 17.50 11.86
C ILE A 85 2.86 18.98 12.16
N LYS A 86 3.92 19.54 11.65
CA LYS A 86 4.16 20.97 11.53
C LYS A 86 3.90 21.42 10.10
N LYS A 87 3.16 22.52 9.98
CA LYS A 87 2.73 23.09 8.71
C LYS A 87 3.28 24.49 8.55
N THR A 88 4.07 24.70 7.52
CA THR A 88 4.45 26.04 7.04
C THR A 88 3.62 26.39 5.80
N GLN A 89 3.86 27.55 5.22
CA GLN A 89 3.22 27.95 3.97
C GLN A 89 3.74 27.17 2.75
N THR A 90 4.94 26.60 2.84
CA THR A 90 5.60 25.91 1.74
C THR A 90 5.84 24.43 2.00
N HIS A 91 6.05 24.01 3.24
CA HIS A 91 6.39 22.63 3.57
C HIS A 91 5.65 22.14 4.80
N TRP A 92 5.24 20.85 4.76
CA TRP A 92 4.79 20.13 5.93
C TRP A 92 5.85 19.10 6.32
N TYR A 93 6.02 18.85 7.62
CA TYR A 93 6.98 17.90 8.18
C TYR A 93 6.54 17.40 9.55
N ALA A 94 7.08 16.28 10.01
CA ALA A 94 6.87 15.79 11.36
C ALA A 94 8.09 16.09 12.24
N ASN A 95 7.91 16.10 13.55
CA ASN A 95 8.98 16.42 14.49
C ASN A 95 9.58 15.14 15.07
N GLY A 96 10.76 14.75 14.59
CA GLY A 96 11.49 13.59 15.12
C GLY A 96 10.93 12.23 14.70
N ALA A 97 10.17 12.19 13.60
CA ALA A 97 9.63 10.98 12.99
C ALA A 97 9.47 11.21 11.48
N PRO A 98 9.36 10.15 10.67
CA PRO A 98 8.91 10.29 9.29
C PRO A 98 7.58 11.04 9.20
N LEU A 99 7.38 11.79 8.12
CA LEU A 99 6.11 12.47 7.88
C LEU A 99 5.01 11.49 7.44
N GLY A 100 5.40 10.46 6.67
CA GLY A 100 4.49 9.53 6.00
C GLY A 100 3.82 10.15 4.76
N ALA A 101 4.52 11.11 4.11
CA ALA A 101 4.14 11.63 2.81
C ALA A 101 4.38 10.59 1.71
N ASP A 102 5.32 9.72 1.91
CA ASP A 102 5.50 8.43 1.31
C ASP A 102 4.58 7.40 2.01
N ASP A 103 3.43 6.94 1.46
CA ASP A 103 2.75 7.49 0.27
C ASP A 103 1.39 8.13 0.64
N GLY A 104 1.34 8.83 1.77
CA GLY A 104 0.17 9.63 2.14
C GLY A 104 -0.16 10.73 1.12
N ALA A 105 0.86 11.22 0.39
CA ALA A 105 0.68 12.20 -0.66
C ALA A 105 0.00 11.58 -1.89
N GLY A 106 0.44 10.41 -2.34
CA GLY A 106 -0.22 9.67 -3.43
C GLY A 106 -1.65 9.28 -3.07
N CYS A 107 -1.90 8.80 -1.85
CA CYS A 107 -3.27 8.56 -1.38
C CYS A 107 -4.17 9.81 -1.50
N ALA A 108 -3.65 10.98 -1.12
CA ALA A 108 -4.40 12.23 -1.25
C ALA A 108 -4.61 12.63 -2.70
N MET A 109 -3.62 12.36 -3.57
CA MET A 109 -3.71 12.60 -5.00
C MET A 109 -4.78 11.72 -5.65
N LEU A 110 -4.81 10.42 -5.35
CA LEU A 110 -5.84 9.51 -5.86
C LEU A 110 -7.24 9.95 -5.43
N MET A 111 -7.45 10.30 -4.17
CA MET A 111 -8.75 10.80 -3.70
C MET A 111 -9.14 12.12 -4.40
N HIS A 112 -8.16 12.96 -4.72
CA HIS A 112 -8.41 14.17 -5.51
C HIS A 112 -8.87 13.85 -6.93
N LEU A 113 -8.21 12.92 -7.62
CA LEU A 113 -8.58 12.48 -8.96
C LEU A 113 -10.00 11.90 -8.98
N ILE A 114 -10.32 11.01 -8.04
CA ILE A 114 -11.66 10.41 -7.87
C ILE A 114 -12.72 11.50 -7.73
N HIS A 115 -12.52 12.45 -6.84
CA HIS A 115 -13.49 13.53 -6.59
C HIS A 115 -13.54 14.59 -7.69
N SER A 116 -12.51 14.67 -8.52
CA SER A 116 -12.48 15.50 -9.72
C SER A 116 -13.16 14.84 -10.92
N GLY A 117 -13.62 13.58 -10.76
CA GLY A 117 -14.29 12.83 -11.82
C GLY A 117 -13.35 12.27 -12.88
N VAL A 118 -12.05 12.17 -12.58
CA VAL A 118 -11.08 11.53 -13.48
C VAL A 118 -11.40 10.04 -13.56
N ARG A 119 -11.62 9.55 -14.77
CA ARG A 119 -11.94 8.14 -15.01
C ARG A 119 -10.69 7.30 -14.89
N GLY A 120 -10.78 6.17 -14.18
CA GLY A 120 -9.68 5.24 -13.98
C GLY A 120 -10.07 4.11 -13.05
N TYR A 121 -9.18 3.17 -12.92
CA TYR A 121 -9.22 2.15 -11.88
C TYR A 121 -8.26 2.56 -10.78
N TYR A 122 -8.72 2.61 -9.53
CA TYR A 122 -7.94 3.09 -8.41
C TYR A 122 -7.68 1.98 -7.42
N ILE A 123 -6.44 1.90 -6.93
CA ILE A 123 -6.03 0.93 -5.91
C ILE A 123 -5.32 1.67 -4.79
N PHE A 124 -5.75 1.42 -3.55
CA PHE A 124 -5.00 1.76 -2.36
C PHE A 124 -4.40 0.47 -1.83
N SER A 125 -3.10 0.28 -2.06
CA SER A 125 -2.37 -0.97 -1.80
C SER A 125 -1.86 -1.06 -0.37
N GLN A 126 -1.48 -2.27 0.03
CA GLN A 126 -0.99 -2.62 1.35
C GLN A 126 0.45 -3.12 1.28
N GLY A 127 1.28 -2.74 2.27
CA GLY A 127 2.59 -3.35 2.49
C GLY A 127 3.61 -3.09 1.39
N GLU A 128 3.60 -1.92 0.77
CA GLU A 128 4.65 -1.49 -0.15
C GLU A 128 5.99 -1.45 0.57
N GLU A 129 6.04 -0.82 1.74
CA GLU A 129 7.21 -0.66 2.61
C GLU A 129 7.76 -1.97 3.20
N CYS A 130 6.99 -3.04 3.08
CA CYS A 130 7.36 -4.40 3.47
C CYS A 130 7.63 -5.30 2.27
N GLY A 131 7.94 -4.71 1.12
CA GLY A 131 8.33 -5.41 -0.10
C GLY A 131 7.21 -5.64 -1.10
N GLY A 132 6.22 -4.72 -1.18
CA GLY A 132 5.19 -4.70 -2.21
C GLY A 132 4.17 -5.83 -2.08
N ILE A 133 3.78 -6.19 -0.86
CA ILE A 133 2.90 -7.33 -0.57
C ILE A 133 1.60 -7.22 -1.36
N GLY A 134 0.93 -6.07 -1.30
CA GLY A 134 -0.34 -5.83 -1.98
C GLY A 134 -0.20 -5.87 -3.50
N ALA A 135 0.81 -5.21 -4.06
CA ALA A 135 1.05 -5.20 -5.49
C ALA A 135 1.40 -6.58 -6.03
N LYS A 136 2.20 -7.36 -5.32
CA LYS A 136 2.52 -8.76 -5.66
C LYS A 136 1.29 -9.66 -5.64
N HIS A 137 0.40 -9.46 -4.66
CA HIS A 137 -0.88 -10.16 -4.63
C HIS A 137 -1.70 -9.86 -5.88
N ILE A 138 -1.81 -8.59 -6.28
CA ILE A 138 -2.52 -8.17 -7.48
C ILE A 138 -1.88 -8.79 -8.72
N ALA A 139 -0.55 -8.69 -8.87
CA ALA A 139 0.18 -9.27 -10.01
C ALA A 139 0.02 -10.78 -10.14
N THR A 140 -0.20 -11.48 -9.02
CA THR A 140 -0.36 -12.93 -8.99
C THR A 140 -1.82 -13.35 -9.24
N HIS A 141 -2.78 -12.72 -8.54
CA HIS A 141 -4.16 -13.18 -8.48
C HIS A 141 -5.13 -12.39 -9.39
N HIS A 142 -4.75 -11.19 -9.84
CA HIS A 142 -5.60 -10.32 -10.66
C HIS A 142 -5.01 -10.01 -12.04
N LYS A 143 -4.26 -10.93 -12.65
CA LYS A 143 -3.62 -10.74 -13.97
C LYS A 143 -4.60 -10.37 -15.09
N ASP A 144 -5.80 -10.96 -15.10
CA ASP A 144 -6.80 -10.63 -16.11
C ASP A 144 -7.38 -9.21 -15.94
N LEU A 145 -7.33 -8.67 -14.72
CA LEU A 145 -7.62 -7.27 -14.48
C LEU A 145 -6.49 -6.38 -15.03
N LEU A 146 -5.23 -6.69 -14.73
CA LEU A 146 -4.07 -5.90 -15.16
C LEU A 146 -4.00 -5.77 -16.69
N LYS A 147 -4.29 -6.82 -17.44
CA LYS A 147 -4.33 -6.82 -18.92
C LYS A 147 -5.38 -5.89 -19.53
N GLN A 148 -6.29 -5.35 -18.72
CA GLN A 148 -7.30 -4.38 -19.18
C GLN A 148 -6.74 -2.95 -19.28
N PHE A 149 -5.54 -2.70 -18.76
CA PHE A 149 -4.96 -1.37 -18.71
C PHE A 149 -3.83 -1.18 -19.73
N ASP A 150 -3.71 0.03 -20.24
CA ASP A 150 -2.57 0.44 -21.06
C ASP A 150 -1.49 1.09 -20.20
N ARG A 151 -1.87 1.65 -19.04
CA ARG A 151 -0.97 2.34 -18.13
C ARG A 151 -1.33 2.18 -16.67
N ALA A 152 -0.28 2.13 -15.82
CA ALA A 152 -0.36 2.17 -14.36
C ALA A 152 0.48 3.35 -13.86
N ILE A 153 -0.13 4.18 -13.02
CA ILE A 153 0.44 5.44 -12.53
C ILE A 153 0.49 5.42 -11.00
N ALA A 154 1.70 5.60 -10.43
CA ALA A 154 1.89 5.90 -9.02
C ALA A 154 2.31 7.35 -8.82
N PHE A 155 1.97 7.94 -7.66
CA PHE A 155 2.42 9.25 -7.20
C PHE A 155 3.30 9.09 -5.97
N ASP A 156 4.29 8.24 -6.07
CA ASP A 156 5.13 7.72 -5.00
C ASP A 156 6.62 7.91 -5.34
N ARG A 157 6.97 9.05 -5.91
CA ARG A 157 8.35 9.42 -6.19
C ARG A 157 8.71 10.71 -5.47
N ARG A 158 9.84 10.69 -4.78
CA ARG A 158 10.42 11.89 -4.19
C ARG A 158 10.76 12.95 -5.25
N GLY A 159 10.93 14.20 -4.82
CA GLY A 159 11.26 15.30 -5.71
C GLY A 159 10.05 15.89 -6.41
N ILE A 160 10.29 16.67 -7.45
CA ILE A 160 9.27 17.51 -8.09
C ILE A 160 9.27 17.43 -9.61
N ASP A 161 10.12 16.61 -10.24
CA ASP A 161 10.47 16.73 -11.65
C ASP A 161 10.56 15.41 -12.42
N SER A 162 10.33 14.26 -11.78
CA SER A 162 10.54 12.97 -12.41
C SER A 162 9.25 12.31 -12.88
N VAL A 163 9.27 11.81 -14.13
CA VAL A 163 8.40 10.79 -14.68
C VAL A 163 9.25 9.55 -14.93
N ILE A 164 9.07 8.51 -14.12
CA ILE A 164 9.96 7.35 -14.11
C ILE A 164 9.74 6.47 -15.33
N SER A 165 10.82 6.19 -16.06
CA SER A 165 10.86 5.31 -17.24
C SER A 165 11.44 3.90 -16.95
N HIS A 166 12.19 3.75 -15.85
CA HIS A 166 12.81 2.51 -15.43
C HIS A 166 12.61 2.28 -13.94
N GLN A 167 12.30 1.04 -13.56
CA GLN A 167 12.19 0.61 -12.17
C GLN A 167 12.94 -0.70 -11.96
N GLY A 168 13.53 -0.86 -10.76
CA GLY A 168 14.42 -1.97 -10.54
C GLY A 168 15.60 -1.93 -11.52
N MET A 169 15.64 -2.84 -12.45
CA MET A 169 16.71 -2.92 -13.46
C MET A 169 16.16 -2.92 -14.90
N GLY A 170 14.87 -2.67 -15.06
CA GLY A 170 14.19 -2.75 -16.35
C GLY A 170 13.41 -1.50 -16.72
N ARG A 171 13.14 -1.39 -18.02
CA ARG A 171 12.25 -0.36 -18.55
C ARG A 171 10.81 -0.66 -18.13
N CYS A 172 10.17 0.28 -17.47
CA CYS A 172 8.77 0.16 -17.05
C CYS A 172 7.80 1.01 -17.90
N ALA A 173 8.32 2.06 -18.55
CA ALA A 173 7.55 2.91 -19.46
C ALA A 173 8.39 3.32 -20.67
N SER A 174 7.74 3.54 -21.81
CA SER A 174 8.41 4.00 -23.03
C SER A 174 8.82 5.46 -22.93
N ASP A 175 9.89 5.84 -23.65
CA ASP A 175 10.33 7.25 -23.73
C ASP A 175 9.20 8.13 -24.26
N LYS A 176 8.49 7.66 -25.29
CA LYS A 176 7.38 8.37 -25.90
C LYS A 176 6.23 8.66 -24.91
N PHE A 177 5.90 7.68 -24.05
CA PHE A 177 4.91 7.87 -22.99
C PHE A 177 5.41 8.87 -21.94
N CYS A 178 6.65 8.71 -21.46
CA CYS A 178 7.21 9.59 -20.44
C CYS A 178 7.35 11.04 -20.91
N ASP A 179 7.81 11.26 -22.15
CA ASP A 179 7.88 12.58 -22.78
C ASP A 179 6.49 13.24 -22.91
N ALA A 180 5.50 12.47 -23.37
CA ALA A 180 4.13 12.95 -23.51
C ALA A 180 3.52 13.33 -22.16
N LEU A 181 3.68 12.47 -21.13
CA LEU A 181 3.17 12.73 -19.80
C LEU A 181 3.85 13.93 -19.15
N ALA A 182 5.18 14.01 -19.20
CA ALA A 182 5.93 15.15 -18.68
C ALA A 182 5.48 16.46 -19.37
N SER A 183 5.37 16.45 -20.69
CA SER A 183 4.89 17.61 -21.46
C SER A 183 3.46 18.01 -21.06
N ALA A 184 2.56 17.04 -20.90
CA ALA A 184 1.18 17.28 -20.50
C ALA A 184 1.08 17.87 -19.09
N LEU A 185 1.87 17.39 -18.13
CA LEU A 185 1.94 17.95 -16.78
C LEU A 185 2.42 19.39 -16.80
N ASN A 186 3.51 19.67 -17.52
CA ASN A 186 4.14 20.99 -17.60
C ASN A 186 3.24 22.05 -18.28
N GLN A 187 2.36 21.63 -19.21
CA GLN A 187 1.43 22.55 -19.88
C GLN A 187 0.38 23.16 -18.92
N HIS A 188 0.12 22.53 -17.79
CA HIS A 188 -0.93 22.98 -16.87
C HIS A 188 -0.43 23.97 -15.81
N ASN A 189 0.89 24.09 -15.61
CA ASN A 189 1.47 25.03 -14.65
C ASN A 189 2.92 25.29 -14.99
N ASP A 190 3.28 26.56 -15.22
CA ASP A 190 4.63 27.00 -15.60
C ASP A 190 5.71 26.69 -14.53
N ASN A 191 5.30 26.34 -13.30
CA ASN A 191 6.21 25.93 -12.22
C ASN A 191 6.48 24.42 -12.19
N LEU A 192 5.82 23.62 -13.03
CA LEU A 192 6.09 22.20 -13.17
C LEU A 192 7.17 22.00 -14.23
N MET A 193 8.20 21.24 -13.88
CA MET A 193 9.37 21.01 -14.73
C MET A 193 9.66 19.51 -14.87
N TYR A 194 8.61 18.72 -15.07
CA TYR A 194 8.74 17.26 -15.22
C TYR A 194 9.53 16.88 -16.46
N SER A 195 10.32 15.84 -16.33
CA SER A 195 11.06 15.18 -17.41
C SER A 195 11.13 13.67 -17.19
N PRO A 196 11.34 12.87 -18.26
CA PRO A 196 11.64 11.45 -18.08
C PRO A 196 12.87 11.23 -17.20
N ASP A 197 12.79 10.24 -16.30
CA ASP A 197 13.86 9.90 -15.35
C ASP A 197 14.04 8.37 -15.32
N ASP A 198 15.26 7.92 -15.56
CA ASP A 198 15.60 6.49 -15.59
C ASP A 198 16.20 5.98 -14.28
N THR A 199 16.16 6.79 -13.21
CA THR A 199 16.73 6.46 -11.90
C THR A 199 15.73 5.91 -10.91
N GLY A 200 14.57 5.42 -11.36
CA GLY A 200 13.58 4.81 -10.50
C GLY A 200 14.12 3.54 -9.83
N VAL A 201 13.70 3.32 -8.59
CA VAL A 201 14.12 2.14 -7.81
C VAL A 201 12.99 1.12 -7.79
N TYR A 202 11.92 1.39 -7.06
CA TYR A 202 10.78 0.51 -6.89
C TYR A 202 9.56 1.35 -6.47
N THR A 203 8.40 0.92 -6.84
CA THR A 203 7.08 1.17 -6.27
C THR A 203 6.13 0.08 -6.77
N ASP A 204 4.92 0.03 -6.30
CA ASP A 204 3.90 -0.98 -6.65
C ASP A 204 3.71 -1.20 -8.16
N THR A 205 3.83 -0.15 -8.98
CA THR A 205 3.72 -0.29 -10.45
C THR A 205 4.83 -1.13 -11.07
N ALA A 206 5.95 -1.37 -10.38
CA ALA A 206 7.01 -2.26 -10.84
C ALA A 206 6.54 -3.71 -10.96
N GLU A 207 5.60 -4.13 -10.12
CA GLU A 207 5.05 -5.49 -10.13
C GLU A 207 4.09 -5.74 -11.33
N PHE A 208 3.68 -4.69 -12.04
CA PHE A 208 2.73 -4.78 -13.16
C PHE A 208 3.38 -4.69 -14.54
N THR A 209 4.69 -4.53 -14.59
CA THR A 209 5.43 -4.27 -15.85
C THR A 209 5.37 -5.40 -16.88
N ASP A 210 5.09 -6.62 -16.44
CA ASP A 210 4.92 -7.78 -17.33
C ASP A 210 3.51 -7.87 -17.95
N ASP A 211 2.53 -7.16 -17.39
CA ASP A 211 1.14 -7.22 -17.82
C ASP A 211 0.61 -5.88 -18.37
N ILE A 212 1.16 -4.74 -17.92
CA ILE A 212 0.75 -3.39 -18.34
C ILE A 212 1.88 -2.72 -19.15
N PRO A 213 1.58 -2.17 -20.34
CA PRO A 213 2.59 -1.56 -21.20
C PRO A 213 3.35 -0.40 -20.55
N GLU A 214 2.67 0.56 -19.96
CA GLU A 214 3.29 1.77 -19.42
C GLU A 214 3.08 1.84 -17.91
N CYS A 215 4.14 1.58 -17.13
CA CYS A 215 4.13 1.64 -15.68
C CYS A 215 5.07 2.74 -15.20
N THR A 216 4.55 3.79 -14.58
CA THR A 216 5.37 4.91 -14.15
C THR A 216 5.10 5.33 -12.72
N ASN A 217 6.07 6.07 -12.16
CA ASN A 217 5.99 6.73 -10.87
C ASN A 217 6.29 8.22 -11.08
N ILE A 218 5.48 9.10 -10.50
CA ILE A 218 5.56 10.55 -10.68
C ILE A 218 6.01 11.20 -9.36
N SER A 219 6.98 12.11 -9.43
CA SER A 219 7.39 12.91 -8.27
C SER A 219 6.23 13.73 -7.72
N VAL A 220 5.97 13.62 -6.41
CA VAL A 220 4.78 14.20 -5.76
C VAL A 220 5.11 15.31 -4.78
N GLY A 221 6.39 15.62 -4.58
CA GLY A 221 6.85 16.76 -3.79
C GLY A 221 7.40 16.42 -2.41
N TYR A 222 7.52 15.15 -2.02
CA TYR A 222 8.19 14.83 -0.76
C TYR A 222 9.70 14.64 -0.95
N TYR A 223 10.44 14.76 0.15
CA TYR A 223 11.88 14.62 0.23
C TYR A 223 12.29 13.95 1.53
N ASN A 224 13.46 13.30 1.52
CA ASN A 224 14.06 12.63 2.68
C ASN A 224 13.14 11.58 3.30
N GLU A 225 12.43 10.87 2.47
CA GLU A 225 11.54 9.77 2.83
C GLU A 225 12.22 8.79 3.78
N HIS A 226 11.44 8.00 4.52
CA HIS A 226 11.90 7.00 5.49
C HIS A 226 12.69 7.55 6.69
N GLY A 227 12.79 8.87 6.84
CA GLY A 227 13.60 9.52 7.88
C GLY A 227 12.87 10.63 8.65
N ASP A 228 13.48 11.05 9.76
CA ASP A 228 12.97 12.12 10.63
C ASP A 228 13.01 13.52 10.00
N ARG A 229 13.60 13.64 8.81
CA ARG A 229 13.67 14.87 8.01
C ARG A 229 12.73 14.87 6.81
N GLU A 230 11.88 13.86 6.72
CA GLU A 230 10.88 13.78 5.65
C GLU A 230 9.99 15.03 5.69
N ASN A 231 9.77 15.59 4.51
CA ASN A 231 8.96 16.78 4.32
C ASN A 231 8.26 16.75 2.97
N LEU A 232 7.15 17.49 2.86
CA LEU A 232 6.36 17.61 1.65
C LEU A 232 6.28 19.08 1.23
N ASP A 233 6.71 19.39 0.00
CA ASP A 233 6.48 20.69 -0.65
C ASP A 233 5.01 20.83 -1.05
N ILE A 234 4.28 21.58 -0.24
CA ILE A 234 2.84 21.82 -0.41
C ILE A 234 2.52 22.66 -1.63
N VAL A 235 3.45 23.53 -2.04
CA VAL A 235 3.26 24.38 -3.21
C VAL A 235 3.32 23.54 -4.48
N HIS A 236 4.35 22.69 -4.57
CA HIS A 236 4.46 21.73 -5.67
C HIS A 236 3.29 20.74 -5.70
N PHE A 237 2.98 20.14 -4.55
CA PHE A 237 1.88 19.18 -4.40
C PHE A 237 0.54 19.78 -4.90
N ALA A 238 0.24 21.01 -4.54
CA ALA A 238 -0.96 21.70 -5.01
C ALA A 238 -0.95 22.01 -6.52
N ALA A 239 0.21 22.39 -7.06
CA ALA A 239 0.39 22.62 -8.49
C ALA A 239 0.17 21.33 -9.30
N LEU A 240 0.77 20.22 -8.84
CA LEU A 240 0.60 18.91 -9.45
C LEU A 240 -0.86 18.45 -9.38
N ALA A 241 -1.55 18.63 -8.26
CA ALA A 241 -2.95 18.24 -8.11
C ALA A 241 -3.86 18.93 -9.13
N ILE A 242 -3.60 20.20 -9.44
CA ILE A 242 -4.32 20.94 -10.47
C ILE A 242 -4.04 20.38 -11.87
N ALA A 243 -2.79 20.02 -12.15
CA ALA A 243 -2.39 19.50 -13.45
C ALA A 243 -3.00 18.12 -13.72
N VAL A 244 -2.86 17.17 -12.80
CA VAL A 244 -3.34 15.78 -12.97
C VAL A 244 -4.87 15.68 -13.09
N ALA A 245 -5.61 16.57 -12.45
CA ALA A 245 -7.08 16.61 -12.57
C ALA A 245 -7.58 17.12 -13.92
N LYS A 246 -6.73 17.81 -14.70
CA LYS A 246 -7.07 18.37 -16.02
C LYS A 246 -6.48 17.57 -17.18
N LEU A 247 -5.56 16.66 -16.89
CA LEU A 247 -4.86 15.88 -17.89
C LEU A 247 -5.82 14.88 -18.55
N ASP A 248 -5.76 14.79 -19.87
CA ASP A 248 -6.41 13.71 -20.63
C ASP A 248 -5.52 12.47 -20.61
N TRP A 249 -5.74 11.62 -19.62
CA TRP A 249 -4.96 10.40 -19.38
C TRP A 249 -5.07 9.40 -20.55
N GLU A 250 -6.20 9.38 -21.24
CA GLU A 250 -6.44 8.44 -22.34
C GLU A 250 -5.81 8.90 -23.66
N ALA A 251 -5.43 10.18 -23.78
CA ALA A 251 -4.68 10.71 -24.92
C ALA A 251 -3.20 10.37 -24.88
N LEU A 252 -2.68 9.86 -23.77
CA LEU A 252 -1.28 9.45 -23.65
C LEU A 252 -0.97 8.24 -24.54
N PRO A 253 0.20 8.22 -25.20
CA PRO A 253 0.58 7.11 -26.07
C PRO A 253 0.81 5.82 -25.24
N THR A 254 0.68 4.67 -25.92
CA THR A 254 1.09 3.36 -25.42
C THR A 254 2.02 2.78 -26.48
N ASP A 255 3.29 2.60 -26.13
CA ASP A 255 4.34 2.25 -27.10
C ASP A 255 5.19 1.04 -26.65
N ARG A 256 5.29 0.76 -25.33
CA ARG A 256 6.02 -0.40 -24.82
C ARG A 256 5.21 -1.67 -24.99
N ASP A 257 5.88 -2.75 -25.37
CA ASP A 257 5.34 -4.12 -25.34
C ASP A 257 5.82 -4.81 -24.06
N PRO A 258 4.93 -5.13 -23.10
CA PRO A 258 5.31 -5.77 -21.85
C PRO A 258 5.89 -7.19 -22.02
N THR A 259 5.67 -7.82 -23.17
CA THR A 259 6.21 -9.16 -23.45
C THR A 259 7.67 -9.15 -23.90
N VAL A 260 8.20 -7.96 -24.22
CA VAL A 260 9.59 -7.79 -24.67
C VAL A 260 10.42 -7.21 -23.52
N PRO A 261 11.26 -8.01 -22.85
CA PRO A 261 12.14 -7.51 -21.80
C PRO A 261 13.12 -6.46 -22.33
N ASP A 262 13.20 -5.31 -21.69
CA ASP A 262 14.17 -4.26 -21.96
C ASP A 262 14.94 -3.95 -20.69
N TYR A 263 16.07 -4.61 -20.50
CA TYR A 263 16.93 -4.44 -19.34
C TYR A 263 18.02 -3.41 -19.64
N LYS A 264 18.25 -2.47 -18.72
CA LYS A 264 19.45 -1.62 -18.77
C LYS A 264 20.68 -2.51 -18.71
N ASP A 265 21.52 -2.44 -19.75
CA ASP A 265 22.82 -3.09 -19.76
C ASP A 265 23.80 -2.28 -18.90
N TYR A 266 23.87 -2.59 -17.61
CA TYR A 266 24.83 -2.02 -16.68
C TYR A 266 26.21 -2.67 -16.77
N GLY A 267 26.59 -3.32 -17.86
CA GLY A 267 27.96 -3.78 -18.14
C GLY A 267 28.65 -4.67 -17.09
N TYR A 268 28.04 -4.91 -15.97
CA TYR A 268 28.49 -5.75 -14.86
C TYR A 268 27.29 -6.27 -14.08
N ALA A 269 26.79 -7.42 -14.41
CA ALA A 269 25.77 -8.02 -13.55
C ALA A 269 25.84 -9.54 -13.48
N THR A 270 26.54 -10.01 -12.53
CA THR A 270 26.06 -11.20 -11.82
C THR A 270 24.98 -10.75 -10.84
N TYR A 271 23.74 -11.03 -11.21
CA TYR A 271 22.55 -10.75 -10.41
C TYR A 271 22.64 -11.46 -9.06
N ASN A 272 22.95 -10.73 -8.01
CA ASN A 272 22.89 -11.26 -6.66
C ASN A 272 21.47 -11.00 -6.10
N LYS A 273 20.66 -12.05 -5.95
CA LYS A 273 19.28 -12.02 -5.40
C LYS A 273 19.18 -11.41 -4.00
N ASN A 274 20.29 -10.95 -3.42
CA ASN A 274 20.36 -10.38 -2.08
C ASN A 274 20.39 -8.84 -2.06
N TRP A 275 19.94 -8.16 -3.13
CA TRP A 275 19.97 -6.69 -3.18
C TRP A 275 19.07 -6.04 -2.12
N TRP A 276 17.98 -6.68 -1.75
CA TRP A 276 17.09 -6.25 -0.67
C TRP A 276 17.73 -6.18 0.72
N SER A 277 18.88 -6.83 0.92
CA SER A 277 19.62 -6.79 2.19
C SER A 277 20.49 -5.54 2.38
N SER A 278 20.63 -4.67 1.38
CA SER A 278 21.50 -3.49 1.43
C SER A 278 20.79 -2.24 1.93
N TYR A 279 19.47 -2.18 1.85
CA TYR A 279 18.67 -1.12 2.45
C TYR A 279 18.18 -1.61 3.82
N GLY A 280 18.94 -1.32 4.83
CA GLY A 280 18.73 -1.23 6.27
C GLY A 280 17.47 -1.84 6.91
N VAL A 281 16.95 -2.97 6.43
CA VAL A 281 15.93 -3.73 7.12
C VAL A 281 16.61 -4.81 7.94
N TYR A 282 16.64 -4.59 9.24
CA TYR A 282 16.96 -5.51 10.35
C TYR A 282 17.87 -6.71 10.02
N LYS A 283 19.14 -6.59 10.42
CA LYS A 283 19.97 -7.75 10.73
C LYS A 283 19.43 -8.36 12.03
N ASP A 284 18.64 -9.39 11.93
CA ASP A 284 18.53 -10.36 13.00
C ASP A 284 19.63 -11.40 12.79
N ASP A 285 20.70 -11.30 13.59
CA ASP A 285 21.78 -12.25 13.64
C ASP A 285 21.30 -13.54 14.31
N LYS A 286 20.62 -14.40 13.59
CA LYS A 286 20.48 -15.83 13.93
C LYS A 286 19.60 -16.59 12.92
N TYR A 287 20.19 -17.00 11.80
CA TYR A 287 19.84 -18.29 11.16
C TYR A 287 20.86 -18.57 10.06
N ASP A 288 21.82 -19.40 10.45
CA ASP A 288 22.77 -20.06 9.54
C ASP A 288 22.01 -21.13 8.74
N MET A 289 21.71 -20.84 7.48
CA MET A 289 21.17 -21.81 6.54
C MET A 289 22.32 -22.47 5.76
N GLY A 290 22.87 -23.51 6.37
CA GLY A 290 23.82 -24.39 5.71
C GLY A 290 23.24 -25.01 4.45
N THR A 291 23.97 -24.81 3.35
CA THR A 291 23.75 -25.47 2.05
C THR A 291 23.73 -26.99 2.17
N LYS A 292 22.60 -27.62 1.86
CA LYS A 292 22.55 -29.01 1.40
C LYS A 292 21.56 -29.15 0.27
N ASP A 293 22.10 -29.50 -0.90
CA ASP A 293 21.35 -30.03 -2.05
C ASP A 293 20.41 -31.16 -1.62
N THR A 294 19.11 -30.99 -1.84
CA THR A 294 18.18 -32.11 -1.92
C THR A 294 17.19 -31.91 -3.06
N LYS A 295 17.17 -32.89 -3.93
CA LYS A 295 16.30 -33.02 -5.09
C LYS A 295 14.83 -32.90 -4.67
N LEU A 296 14.10 -31.98 -5.30
CA LEU A 296 12.65 -31.88 -5.23
C LEU A 296 12.00 -33.12 -5.86
N ALA A 297 11.29 -33.88 -5.05
CA ALA A 297 10.28 -34.82 -5.50
C ALA A 297 8.98 -34.04 -5.71
N GLN A 298 8.39 -34.16 -6.89
CA GLN A 298 7.04 -33.70 -7.19
C GLN A 298 6.04 -34.42 -6.28
N SER A 299 5.23 -33.65 -5.56
CA SER A 299 3.94 -34.12 -5.06
C SER A 299 2.91 -33.02 -5.30
N ASP A 300 2.00 -33.31 -6.25
CA ASP A 300 0.78 -32.56 -6.50
C ASP A 300 -0.13 -32.65 -5.26
N HIS A 301 -0.19 -31.59 -4.47
CA HIS A 301 -1.31 -31.33 -3.57
C HIS A 301 -1.59 -29.83 -3.59
N TRP A 302 -2.71 -29.51 -4.21
CA TRP A 302 -3.34 -28.20 -4.15
C TRP A 302 -3.93 -28.07 -2.74
N TYR A 303 -3.33 -27.21 -1.90
CA TYR A 303 -3.96 -26.72 -0.70
C TYR A 303 -4.79 -25.48 -1.05
N ASP A 304 -5.98 -25.39 -0.45
CA ASP A 304 -6.86 -24.23 -0.58
C ASP A 304 -6.16 -23.01 0.02
N ASP A 305 -5.82 -22.01 -0.81
CA ASP A 305 -4.98 -20.87 -0.43
C ASP A 305 -5.62 -19.97 0.65
N GLU A 306 -6.94 -19.99 0.81
CA GLU A 306 -7.66 -19.23 1.84
C GLU A 306 -7.39 -19.77 3.26
N GLU A 307 -7.38 -21.09 3.46
CA GLU A 307 -7.16 -21.72 4.77
C GLU A 307 -5.73 -21.52 5.28
N TYR A 308 -4.75 -21.43 4.37
CA TYR A 308 -3.35 -21.19 4.72
C TYR A 308 -3.12 -19.74 5.18
N PHE A 309 -3.77 -18.77 4.56
CA PHE A 309 -3.66 -17.35 4.88
C PHE A 309 -4.29 -17.01 6.24
N GLU A 310 -5.47 -17.54 6.55
CA GLU A 310 -6.12 -17.35 7.85
C GLU A 310 -5.29 -17.92 8.99
N THR A 311 -4.58 -19.02 8.75
CA THR A 311 -3.72 -19.66 9.74
C THR A 311 -2.45 -18.84 10.03
N GLU A 312 -1.83 -18.21 9.03
CA GLU A 312 -0.68 -17.32 9.24
C GLU A 312 -1.05 -16.07 10.06
N ILE A 313 -2.16 -15.41 9.73
CA ILE A 313 -2.65 -14.25 10.48
C ILE A 313 -2.92 -14.63 11.95
N LEU A 314 -3.50 -15.78 12.19
CA LEU A 314 -3.75 -16.26 13.55
C LEU A 314 -2.43 -16.50 14.31
N PHE A 315 -1.44 -17.12 13.68
CA PHE A 315 -0.14 -17.36 14.33
C PHE A 315 0.56 -16.05 14.67
N ASP A 316 0.59 -15.08 13.76
CA ASP A 316 1.19 -13.76 13.99
C ASP A 316 0.51 -13.06 15.19
N ALA A 317 -0.82 -13.02 15.21
CA ALA A 317 -1.57 -12.43 16.31
C ALA A 317 -1.35 -13.13 17.67
N LEU A 318 -1.16 -14.45 17.67
CA LEU A 318 -0.86 -15.23 18.89
C LEU A 318 0.59 -14.97 19.36
N TYR A 319 1.54 -14.76 18.45
CA TYR A 319 2.91 -14.39 18.81
C TYR A 319 2.99 -12.97 19.37
N ASP A 320 2.28 -12.03 18.78
CA ASP A 320 2.22 -10.65 19.25
C ASP A 320 1.53 -10.57 20.62
N ALA A 321 0.48 -11.34 20.87
CA ALA A 321 -0.15 -11.43 22.17
C ALA A 321 0.79 -11.98 23.25
N GLN A 322 1.67 -12.93 22.92
CA GLN A 322 2.68 -13.45 23.85
C GLN A 322 3.78 -12.42 24.15
N ALA A 323 4.05 -11.50 23.22
CA ALA A 323 4.94 -10.36 23.42
C ALA A 323 4.27 -9.21 24.21
N GLY A 324 2.98 -9.33 24.54
CA GLY A 324 2.20 -8.33 25.29
C GLY A 324 1.36 -7.41 24.44
N TYR A 325 1.26 -7.65 23.14
CA TYR A 325 0.45 -6.89 22.17
C TYR A 325 -0.85 -7.67 21.87
N TYR A 326 -1.92 -7.37 22.59
CA TYR A 326 -3.16 -8.16 22.56
C TYR A 326 -4.19 -7.68 21.53
N ASP A 327 -3.96 -6.53 20.88
CA ASP A 327 -5.00 -5.88 20.07
C ASP A 327 -5.39 -6.72 18.84
N ASP A 328 -4.44 -7.38 18.18
CA ASP A 328 -4.71 -8.15 16.98
C ASP A 328 -5.49 -9.44 17.29
N ILE A 329 -5.13 -10.18 18.32
CA ILE A 329 -5.87 -11.37 18.73
C ILE A 329 -7.28 -11.03 19.25
N ILE A 330 -7.42 -9.90 19.94
CA ILE A 330 -8.72 -9.40 20.41
C ILE A 330 -9.62 -9.03 19.22
N ASN A 331 -9.08 -8.39 18.21
CA ASN A 331 -9.81 -8.04 16.99
C ASN A 331 -10.22 -9.28 16.21
N LEU A 332 -9.32 -10.23 16.00
CA LEU A 332 -9.64 -11.50 15.33
C LEU A 332 -10.74 -12.27 16.05
N ILE A 333 -10.68 -12.38 17.39
CA ILE A 333 -11.75 -13.01 18.17
C ILE A 333 -13.06 -12.24 18.01
N ALA A 334 -13.03 -10.91 18.06
CA ALA A 334 -14.23 -10.09 17.93
C ALA A 334 -14.90 -10.25 16.56
N GLU A 335 -14.13 -10.26 15.50
CA GLU A 335 -14.62 -10.43 14.13
C GLU A 335 -15.16 -11.83 13.86
N CYS A 336 -14.51 -12.84 14.38
CA CYS A 336 -14.91 -14.24 14.18
C CYS A 336 -16.10 -14.67 15.04
N VAL A 337 -16.11 -14.26 16.33
CA VAL A 337 -17.10 -14.74 17.32
C VAL A 337 -18.32 -13.81 17.43
N TYR A 338 -18.14 -12.52 17.17
CA TYR A 338 -19.19 -11.50 17.23
C TYR A 338 -19.23 -10.61 15.98
N PRO A 339 -19.43 -11.15 14.80
CA PRO A 339 -19.43 -10.37 13.57
C PRO A 339 -20.52 -9.28 13.53
N GLU A 340 -21.60 -9.43 14.31
CA GLU A 340 -22.71 -8.47 14.37
C GLU A 340 -22.44 -7.28 15.32
N ASP A 341 -21.57 -7.44 16.32
CA ASP A 341 -21.16 -6.37 17.25
C ASP A 341 -19.70 -6.52 17.72
N PRO A 342 -18.72 -6.31 16.84
CA PRO A 342 -17.30 -6.43 17.18
C PRO A 342 -16.86 -5.40 18.23
N VAL A 343 -17.54 -4.25 18.30
CA VAL A 343 -17.21 -3.19 19.29
C VAL A 343 -17.53 -3.65 20.71
N PHE A 344 -18.60 -4.40 20.89
CA PHE A 344 -18.95 -5.00 22.19
C PHE A 344 -17.88 -6.04 22.58
N ALA A 345 -17.52 -6.93 21.67
CA ALA A 345 -16.54 -7.98 21.90
C ALA A 345 -15.16 -7.37 22.26
N ILE A 346 -14.69 -6.36 21.54
CA ILE A 346 -13.43 -5.67 21.83
C ILE A 346 -13.47 -5.07 23.25
N LYS A 347 -14.54 -4.37 23.63
CA LYS A 347 -14.69 -3.81 25.00
C LYS A 347 -14.74 -4.86 26.07
N PHE A 348 -15.29 -6.02 25.76
CA PHE A 348 -15.38 -7.15 26.67
C PHE A 348 -14.00 -7.80 26.87
N LEU A 349 -13.28 -8.06 25.81
CA LEU A 349 -11.98 -8.74 25.81
C LEU A 349 -10.86 -7.84 26.33
N SER A 350 -10.84 -6.56 26.01
CA SER A 350 -9.83 -5.61 26.47
C SER A 350 -9.75 -5.41 27.99
N LYS A 351 -10.76 -5.90 28.72
CA LYS A 351 -10.80 -5.90 30.20
C LYS A 351 -10.32 -7.20 30.81
N ARG A 352 -9.95 -8.19 30.00
CA ARG A 352 -9.54 -9.52 30.43
C ARG A 352 -8.11 -9.79 30.08
N LYS A 353 -7.47 -10.66 30.85
CA LYS A 353 -6.04 -10.97 30.67
C LYS A 353 -5.93 -12.30 29.93
N LEU A 354 -5.33 -12.26 28.75
CA LEU A 354 -4.85 -13.46 28.09
C LEU A 354 -3.62 -13.95 28.83
N THR A 355 -3.63 -15.19 29.29
CA THR A 355 -2.47 -15.79 29.99
C THR A 355 -1.56 -16.47 28.99
N ASP A 356 -0.27 -16.54 29.32
CA ASP A 356 0.73 -17.23 28.47
C ASP A 356 0.34 -18.70 28.22
N ASP A 357 -0.28 -19.35 29.20
CA ASP A 357 -0.75 -20.75 29.07
C ASP A 357 -1.87 -20.86 28.03
N LEU A 358 -2.85 -19.96 28.02
CA LEU A 358 -3.93 -19.93 27.03
C LEU A 358 -3.41 -19.66 25.62
N LEU A 359 -2.44 -18.76 25.49
CA LEU A 359 -1.82 -18.45 24.20
C LEU A 359 -1.02 -19.62 23.65
N GLU A 360 -0.28 -20.34 24.50
CA GLU A 360 0.44 -21.56 24.10
C GLU A 360 -0.51 -22.69 23.69
N GLU A 361 -1.63 -22.86 24.39
CA GLU A 361 -2.66 -23.83 24.02
C GLU A 361 -3.29 -23.47 22.66
N ALA A 362 -3.62 -22.19 22.43
CA ALA A 362 -4.14 -21.71 21.15
C ALA A 362 -3.15 -21.93 20.00
N LYS A 363 -1.85 -21.69 20.20
CA LYS A 363 -0.81 -22.00 19.22
C LYS A 363 -0.69 -23.47 18.87
N GLN A 364 -0.85 -24.36 19.86
CA GLN A 364 -0.87 -25.79 19.60
C GLN A 364 -2.11 -26.20 18.82
N MET A 365 -3.26 -25.61 19.12
CA MET A 365 -4.50 -25.83 18.37
C MET A 365 -4.41 -25.33 16.93
N ALA A 366 -3.84 -24.17 16.69
CA ALA A 366 -3.68 -23.57 15.36
C ALA A 366 -2.85 -24.43 14.38
N ARG A 367 -2.14 -25.43 14.88
CA ARG A 367 -1.42 -26.43 14.05
C ARG A 367 -2.31 -27.58 13.55
N ALA A 368 -3.51 -27.71 14.09
CA ALA A 368 -4.38 -28.86 13.86
C ALA A 368 -5.82 -28.48 13.49
N TYR A 369 -6.21 -27.22 13.68
CA TYR A 369 -7.58 -26.74 13.50
C TYR A 369 -7.56 -25.40 12.75
N ASP A 370 -8.67 -25.08 12.07
CA ASP A 370 -8.88 -23.80 11.40
C ASP A 370 -8.92 -22.61 12.37
N ALA A 371 -8.66 -21.41 11.86
CA ALA A 371 -8.61 -20.19 12.65
C ALA A 371 -9.93 -19.91 13.41
N PRO A 372 -11.13 -20.03 12.83
CA PRO A 372 -12.39 -19.86 13.55
C PRO A 372 -12.54 -20.78 14.75
N THR A 373 -12.17 -22.05 14.62
CA THR A 373 -12.24 -23.04 15.72
C THR A 373 -11.33 -22.65 16.88
N VAL A 374 -10.10 -22.22 16.59
CA VAL A 374 -9.12 -21.76 17.60
C VAL A 374 -9.61 -20.49 18.30
N LEU A 375 -10.09 -19.51 17.55
CA LEU A 375 -10.58 -18.23 18.09
C LEU A 375 -11.81 -18.40 18.96
N CYS A 376 -12.78 -19.25 18.57
CA CYS A 376 -13.94 -19.58 19.39
C CYS A 376 -13.53 -20.26 20.69
N THR A 377 -12.60 -21.22 20.63
CA THR A 377 -12.13 -21.94 21.82
C THR A 377 -11.37 -21.00 22.78
N LEU A 378 -10.54 -20.12 22.24
CA LEU A 378 -9.84 -19.11 23.02
C LEU A 378 -10.82 -18.14 23.70
N PHE A 379 -11.85 -17.71 22.97
CA PHE A 379 -12.91 -16.85 23.52
C PHE A 379 -13.67 -17.54 24.67
N ASP A 380 -14.05 -18.80 24.49
CA ASP A 380 -14.77 -19.58 25.51
C ASP A 380 -13.91 -19.75 26.77
N ALA A 381 -12.61 -20.01 26.63
CA ALA A 381 -11.67 -20.08 27.75
C ALA A 381 -11.59 -18.76 28.52
N ILE A 382 -11.48 -17.63 27.82
CA ILE A 382 -11.47 -16.29 28.43
C ILE A 382 -12.82 -15.97 29.12
N HIS A 383 -13.93 -16.51 28.58
CA HIS A 383 -15.26 -16.27 29.13
C HIS A 383 -15.54 -17.12 30.38
N CYS A 384 -14.99 -18.34 30.45
CA CYS A 384 -15.17 -19.23 31.57
C CYS A 384 -14.32 -18.88 32.80
N GLU A 385 -13.23 -18.15 32.63
CA GLU A 385 -12.39 -17.66 33.73
C GLU A 385 -12.93 -16.38 34.41
N ALA A 386 -14.10 -15.88 34.00
CA ALA A 386 -14.78 -14.70 34.51
C ALA A 386 -15.96 -15.05 35.41
#